data_b77c881be1edfd1f653bace09716cba5
#
_entry.id   b77c881be1edfd1f653bace09716cba5
#
_cell.length_a   1.000
_cell.length_b   1.000
_cell.length_c   1.000
_cell.angle_alpha   90.00
_cell.angle_beta   90.00
_cell.angle_gamma   90.00
#
_symmetry.space_group_name_H-M   'P 1'
#
loop_
_entity.id
_entity.type
_entity.pdbx_description
1 polymer ?
#
loop_
_entity_poly.entity_id
_entity_poly.type
_entity_poly.pdbx_seq_one_letter_code
_entity_poly.pdbx_strand_id
1 'polypeptide(L)'
;GCDAVLPKIRIYPCIGGVNTNVETLFCKIRKRETTLDFCRTCGLATAETTRQIVSTTRGLFEAQGFYSAYKDLEKARESIRDGNFENAVTRSIDCLESTMRICHEKLGKSLPSKKQVTDLWKSTRGILHFDELDSTGATLDLMNALSGVVTHLGGLRNTLGDAHGKGIFPPDVSESIAELAINTASTLSTVIIRRFNWIKEKDE
;
A
#
# COMPACT_ATOMS: atom_id res chain seq x y z
N GLY A 1 -19.35 7.90 8.29
CA GLY A 1 -18.95 7.00 9.33
C GLY A 1 -20.12 6.18 9.84
N CYS A 2 -19.83 5.08 10.44
CA CYS A 2 -20.84 4.20 10.99
C CYS A 2 -21.15 4.62 12.43
N ASP A 3 -22.08 5.53 12.61
CA ASP A 3 -22.48 6.03 13.92
C ASP A 3 -23.23 5.03 14.78
N ALA A 4 -23.37 3.83 14.28
CA ALA A 4 -24.32 2.89 14.83
C ALA A 4 -23.65 1.89 15.73
N VAL A 5 -22.55 2.18 16.32
CA VAL A 5 -21.82 1.13 16.96
C VAL A 5 -21.58 1.36 18.42
N LEU A 6 -21.30 0.38 19.07
CA LEU A 6 -21.17 0.14 20.47
C LEU A 6 -20.57 1.27 21.24
N PRO A 7 -21.34 1.81 22.15
CA PRO A 7 -20.84 2.86 23.00
C PRO A 7 -19.84 2.37 24.05
N LYS A 8 -19.85 1.10 24.42
CA LYS A 8 -18.94 0.59 25.46
C LYS A 8 -17.56 0.25 24.96
N ILE A 9 -17.43 -0.16 23.73
CA ILE A 9 -16.14 -0.55 23.18
C ILE A 9 -15.62 0.53 22.25
N ARG A 10 -16.48 1.41 21.71
CA ARG A 10 -16.12 2.47 20.76
C ARG A 10 -15.15 2.03 19.65
N ILE A 11 -15.15 0.75 19.36
CA ILE A 11 -14.32 0.18 18.31
C ILE A 11 -14.92 0.54 16.96
N TYR A 12 -16.26 0.65 16.93
CA TYR A 12 -17.01 1.00 15.73
C TYR A 12 -18.05 2.04 16.04
N PRO A 13 -18.01 3.20 15.41
CA PRO A 13 -18.91 4.30 15.73
C PRO A 13 -20.33 4.13 15.18
N CYS A 14 -20.81 2.94 14.98
CA CYS A 14 -22.13 2.70 14.42
C CYS A 14 -23.09 1.93 15.34
N ILE A 15 -22.90 1.95 16.63
CA ILE A 15 -23.75 1.19 17.54
C ILE A 15 -24.51 2.06 18.51
N GLY A 16 -25.77 1.71 18.70
CA GLY A 16 -26.66 2.38 19.61
C GLY A 16 -26.75 1.81 21.03
N GLY A 17 -26.39 0.55 21.25
CA GLY A 17 -26.52 -0.07 22.56
C GLY A 17 -26.02 -1.50 22.62
N VAL A 18 -25.60 -1.93 23.79
CA VAL A 18 -25.13 -3.29 24.07
C VAL A 18 -26.06 -3.93 25.08
N ASN A 19 -26.52 -5.12 24.80
CA ASN A 19 -27.07 -6.01 25.80
C ASN A 19 -25.92 -6.80 26.42
N THR A 20 -25.64 -6.55 27.69
CA THR A 20 -24.51 -7.13 28.40
C THR A 20 -24.57 -8.65 28.58
N ASN A 21 -25.75 -9.24 28.41
CA ASN A 21 -25.92 -10.68 28.58
C ASN A 21 -25.74 -11.49 27.30
N VAL A 22 -25.80 -10.85 26.12
CA VAL A 22 -25.78 -11.54 24.82
C VAL A 22 -24.87 -10.84 23.81
N GLU A 23 -24.13 -9.82 24.21
CA GLU A 23 -23.28 -9.03 23.30
C GLU A 23 -23.97 -8.62 21.99
N THR A 24 -25.24 -8.27 22.05
CA THR A 24 -25.97 -7.78 20.90
C THR A 24 -25.80 -6.28 20.76
N LEU A 25 -25.74 -5.85 19.54
CA LEU A 25 -25.50 -4.49 19.12
C LEU A 25 -26.64 -4.00 18.24
N PHE A 26 -27.05 -2.77 18.43
CA PHE A 26 -28.00 -2.15 17.52
C PHE A 26 -27.28 -1.39 16.41
N CYS A 27 -27.39 -1.86 15.19
CA CYS A 27 -26.85 -1.18 14.03
C CYS A 27 -27.84 -0.13 13.52
N LYS A 28 -27.53 1.16 13.70
CA LYS A 28 -28.39 2.27 13.25
C LYS A 28 -28.62 2.27 11.73
N ILE A 29 -27.63 1.85 10.96
CA ILE A 29 -27.75 1.82 9.49
C ILE A 29 -28.69 0.70 9.06
N ARG A 30 -28.55 -0.47 9.66
CA ARG A 30 -29.42 -1.62 9.35
C ARG A 30 -30.70 -1.64 10.18
N LYS A 31 -30.82 -0.76 11.17
CA LYS A 31 -31.98 -0.63 12.08
C LYS A 31 -32.41 -1.97 12.71
N ARG A 32 -31.45 -2.79 13.10
CA ARG A 32 -31.69 -4.10 13.74
C ARG A 32 -30.59 -4.44 14.73
N GLU A 33 -30.91 -5.31 15.66
CA GLU A 33 -29.95 -5.94 16.52
C GLU A 33 -29.03 -6.89 15.70
N THR A 34 -27.80 -6.94 16.07
CA THR A 34 -26.77 -7.79 15.44
C THR A 34 -25.76 -8.24 16.48
N THR A 35 -24.98 -9.23 16.16
CA THR A 35 -23.87 -9.70 17.00
C THR A 35 -22.58 -8.95 16.68
N LEU A 36 -21.62 -9.01 17.62
CA LEU A 36 -20.31 -8.43 17.42
C LEU A 36 -19.61 -9.04 16.19
N ASP A 37 -19.73 -10.35 16.01
CA ASP A 37 -19.11 -11.05 14.87
C ASP A 37 -19.70 -10.59 13.53
N PHE A 38 -21.03 -10.44 13.47
CA PHE A 38 -21.67 -9.89 12.28
C PHE A 38 -21.22 -8.45 12.00
N CYS A 39 -21.02 -7.65 13.03
CA CYS A 39 -20.54 -6.28 12.88
C CYS A 39 -19.10 -6.25 12.39
N ARG A 40 -18.24 -7.14 12.83
CA ARG A 40 -16.86 -7.29 12.35
C ARG A 40 -16.77 -7.69 10.88
N THR A 41 -17.67 -8.51 10.40
CA THR A 41 -17.74 -8.94 9.00
C THR A 41 -18.50 -7.97 8.10
N CYS A 42 -19.14 -6.96 8.67
CA CYS A 42 -19.85 -5.93 7.92
C CYS A 42 -18.87 -5.05 7.14
N GLY A 43 -19.19 -4.73 5.89
CA GLY A 43 -18.33 -3.88 5.05
C GLY A 43 -18.01 -2.51 5.64
N LEU A 44 -18.81 -2.01 6.58
CA LEU A 44 -18.54 -0.76 7.31
C LEU A 44 -17.39 -0.91 8.32
N ALA A 45 -17.29 -2.07 8.99
CA ALA A 45 -16.15 -2.37 9.87
C ALA A 45 -14.88 -2.56 9.04
N THR A 46 -15.00 -3.20 7.89
CA THR A 46 -13.87 -3.35 6.94
C THR A 46 -13.37 -1.99 6.45
N ALA A 47 -14.28 -1.06 6.14
CA ALA A 47 -13.93 0.30 5.74
C ALA A 47 -13.13 1.05 6.83
N GLU A 48 -13.48 0.87 8.11
CA GLU A 48 -12.74 1.50 9.21
C GLU A 48 -11.34 0.89 9.39
N THR A 49 -11.23 -0.43 9.30
CA THR A 49 -9.93 -1.11 9.31
C THR A 49 -9.05 -0.63 8.15
N THR A 50 -9.63 -0.48 6.97
CA THR A 50 -8.93 0.08 5.80
C THR A 50 -8.47 1.52 6.05
N ARG A 51 -9.30 2.37 6.67
CA ARG A 51 -8.89 3.73 7.05
C ARG A 51 -7.72 3.74 8.03
N GLN A 52 -7.74 2.87 9.03
CA GLN A 52 -6.61 2.74 9.97
C GLN A 52 -5.32 2.33 9.28
N ILE A 53 -5.35 1.36 8.39
CA ILE A 53 -4.19 0.95 7.60
C ILE A 53 -3.69 2.12 6.75
N VAL A 54 -4.57 2.84 6.08
CA VAL A 54 -4.23 4.01 5.27
C VAL A 54 -3.61 5.12 6.11
N SER A 55 -4.16 5.42 7.29
CA SER A 55 -3.60 6.44 8.19
C SER A 55 -2.20 6.05 8.70
N THR A 56 -1.98 4.78 8.98
CA THR A 56 -0.66 4.25 9.40
C THR A 56 0.35 4.35 8.26
N THR A 57 -0.04 4.02 7.03
CA THR A 57 0.82 4.16 5.85
C THR A 57 1.19 5.61 5.61
N ARG A 58 0.20 6.53 5.65
CA ARG A 58 0.44 7.96 5.54
C ARG A 58 1.43 8.44 6.59
N GLY A 59 1.18 8.12 7.85
CA GLY A 59 2.05 8.52 8.95
C GLY A 59 3.49 8.05 8.78
N LEU A 60 3.70 6.83 8.26
CA LEU A 60 5.03 6.30 7.99
C LEU A 60 5.75 7.10 6.90
N PHE A 61 5.09 7.36 5.78
CA PHE A 61 5.70 8.10 4.67
C PHE A 61 6.03 9.54 5.07
N GLU A 62 5.10 10.22 5.77
CA GLU A 62 5.28 11.61 6.20
C GLU A 62 6.37 11.74 7.26
N ALA A 63 6.35 10.90 8.30
CA ALA A 63 7.33 10.93 9.38
C ALA A 63 8.77 10.74 8.89
N GLN A 64 8.94 10.01 7.81
CA GLN A 64 10.25 9.72 7.22
C GLN A 64 10.60 10.60 6.01
N GLY A 65 9.74 11.56 5.67
CA GLY A 65 9.98 12.51 4.58
C GLY A 65 9.89 11.90 3.18
N PHE A 66 9.02 10.89 2.98
CA PHE A 66 8.72 10.27 1.68
C PHE A 66 7.48 10.89 1.04
N TYR A 67 7.34 12.21 1.13
CA TYR A 67 6.15 12.95 0.71
C TYR A 67 5.78 12.76 -0.76
N SER A 68 6.77 12.78 -1.67
CA SER A 68 6.51 12.62 -3.10
C SER A 68 5.98 11.22 -3.41
N ALA A 69 6.55 10.19 -2.81
CA ALA A 69 6.09 8.83 -2.96
C ALA A 69 4.67 8.65 -2.42
N TYR A 70 4.35 9.22 -1.26
CA TYR A 70 2.99 9.21 -0.74
C TYR A 70 2.01 9.94 -1.66
N LYS A 71 2.40 11.08 -2.22
CA LYS A 71 1.58 11.84 -3.15
C LYS A 71 1.26 11.06 -4.43
N ASP A 72 2.19 10.27 -4.94
CA ASP A 72 1.95 9.38 -6.07
C ASP A 72 0.98 8.24 -5.71
N LEU A 73 1.07 7.69 -4.49
CA LEU A 73 0.12 6.70 -3.99
C LEU A 73 -1.31 7.26 -3.85
N GLU A 74 -1.45 8.50 -3.38
CA GLU A 74 -2.76 9.16 -3.30
C GLU A 74 -3.36 9.40 -4.69
N LYS A 75 -2.56 9.85 -5.66
CA LYS A 75 -3.01 10.00 -7.05
C LYS A 75 -3.44 8.67 -7.66
N ALA A 76 -2.76 7.56 -7.34
CA ALA A 76 -3.18 6.25 -7.77
C ALA A 76 -4.57 5.90 -7.24
N ARG A 77 -4.83 6.18 -5.96
CA ARG A 77 -6.15 5.96 -5.31
C ARG A 77 -7.24 6.86 -5.90
N GLU A 78 -6.91 8.12 -6.19
CA GLU A 78 -7.82 9.04 -6.89
C GLU A 78 -8.19 8.51 -8.27
N SER A 79 -7.20 8.02 -9.02
CA SER A 79 -7.42 7.45 -10.34
C SER A 79 -8.36 6.25 -10.33
N ILE A 80 -8.33 5.38 -9.32
CA ILE A 80 -9.33 4.30 -9.17
C ILE A 80 -10.73 4.87 -8.95
N ARG A 81 -10.86 5.86 -8.06
CA ARG A 81 -12.17 6.49 -7.78
C ARG A 81 -12.78 7.14 -9.02
N ASP A 82 -11.91 7.66 -9.90
CA ASP A 82 -12.30 8.31 -11.16
C ASP A 82 -12.49 7.30 -12.30
N GLY A 83 -12.29 6.00 -12.07
CA GLY A 83 -12.37 4.95 -13.08
C GLY A 83 -11.19 4.96 -14.07
N ASN A 84 -10.11 5.70 -13.79
CA ASN A 84 -8.91 5.75 -14.62
C ASN A 84 -7.88 4.72 -14.14
N PHE A 85 -8.14 3.45 -14.46
CA PHE A 85 -7.35 2.33 -13.96
C PHE A 85 -5.94 2.28 -14.55
N GLU A 86 -5.76 2.75 -15.76
CA GLU A 86 -4.44 2.84 -16.41
C GLU A 86 -3.50 3.81 -15.69
N ASN A 87 -4.02 4.99 -15.37
CA ASN A 87 -3.27 5.97 -14.59
C ASN A 87 -3.00 5.47 -13.16
N ALA A 88 -3.94 4.73 -12.56
CA ALA A 88 -3.74 4.12 -11.27
C ALA A 88 -2.53 3.15 -11.27
N VAL A 89 -2.39 2.31 -12.29
CA VAL A 89 -1.21 1.44 -12.48
C VAL A 89 0.06 2.26 -12.60
N THR A 90 0.06 3.28 -13.46
CA THR A 90 1.23 4.17 -13.66
C THR A 90 1.67 4.82 -12.36
N ARG A 91 0.73 5.45 -11.62
CA ARG A 91 1.00 6.13 -10.34
C ARG A 91 1.45 5.20 -9.23
N SER A 92 1.00 3.96 -9.24
CA SER A 92 1.45 2.94 -8.28
C SER A 92 2.96 2.68 -8.43
N ILE A 93 3.43 2.58 -9.66
CA ILE A 93 4.84 2.33 -9.92
C ILE A 93 5.67 3.60 -9.69
N ASP A 94 5.15 4.78 -10.00
CA ASP A 94 5.77 6.05 -9.66
C ASP A 94 6.00 6.17 -8.15
N CYS A 95 5.04 5.74 -7.31
CA CYS A 95 5.20 5.68 -5.85
C CYS A 95 6.39 4.79 -5.45
N LEU A 96 6.49 3.59 -6.01
CA LEU A 96 7.57 2.66 -5.70
C LEU A 96 8.92 3.21 -6.17
N GLU A 97 9.01 3.75 -7.39
CA GLU A 97 10.22 4.39 -7.90
C GLU A 97 10.63 5.59 -7.05
N SER A 98 9.69 6.46 -6.68
CA SER A 98 9.94 7.62 -5.81
C SER A 98 10.46 7.18 -4.45
N THR A 99 9.90 6.11 -3.86
CA THR A 99 10.36 5.56 -2.59
C THR A 99 11.83 5.11 -2.68
N MET A 100 12.17 4.36 -3.71
CA MET A 100 13.54 3.88 -3.91
C MET A 100 14.53 5.02 -4.16
N ARG A 101 14.17 6.02 -4.96
CA ARG A 101 15.02 7.20 -5.22
C ARG A 101 15.28 7.99 -3.96
N ILE A 102 14.26 8.22 -3.14
CA ILE A 102 14.41 8.91 -1.85
C ILE A 102 15.37 8.16 -0.91
N CYS A 103 15.33 6.82 -0.88
CA CYS A 103 16.29 6.04 -0.11
C CYS A 103 17.73 6.31 -0.56
N HIS A 104 17.99 6.30 -1.87
CA HIS A 104 19.31 6.61 -2.41
C HIS A 104 19.76 8.01 -2.03
N GLU A 105 18.91 9.01 -2.22
CA GLU A 105 19.20 10.40 -1.89
C GLU A 105 19.53 10.59 -0.40
N LYS A 106 18.68 10.06 0.48
CA LYS A 106 18.85 10.19 1.93
C LYS A 106 20.08 9.45 2.48
N LEU A 107 20.52 8.38 1.81
CA LEU A 107 21.74 7.64 2.15
C LEU A 107 22.99 8.18 1.41
N GLY A 108 22.85 9.24 0.63
CA GLY A 108 23.97 9.77 -0.16
C GLY A 108 24.52 8.79 -1.19
N LYS A 109 23.69 7.87 -1.69
CA LYS A 109 24.07 6.86 -2.68
C LYS A 109 23.66 7.28 -4.08
N SER A 110 24.52 7.01 -5.07
CA SER A 110 24.21 7.29 -6.47
C SER A 110 23.08 6.40 -6.97
N LEU A 111 22.25 6.95 -7.85
CA LEU A 111 21.24 6.18 -8.58
C LEU A 111 21.91 5.28 -9.63
N PRO A 112 21.31 4.13 -9.96
CA PRO A 112 21.78 3.30 -11.06
C PRO A 112 21.71 4.07 -12.40
N SER A 113 22.61 3.75 -13.33
CA SER A 113 22.67 4.39 -14.64
C SER A 113 21.40 4.16 -15.48
N LYS A 114 20.83 2.99 -15.37
CA LYS A 114 19.52 2.66 -15.94
C LYS A 114 18.43 3.04 -14.92
N LYS A 115 17.40 3.74 -15.40
CA LYS A 115 16.34 4.28 -14.55
C LYS A 115 15.07 3.41 -14.52
N GLN A 116 15.20 2.13 -14.90
CA GLN A 116 14.08 1.20 -14.84
C GLN A 116 13.80 0.79 -13.38
N VAL A 117 12.56 0.50 -13.07
CA VAL A 117 12.13 0.10 -11.72
C VAL A 117 12.91 -1.12 -11.21
N THR A 118 13.25 -2.05 -12.10
CA THR A 118 14.05 -3.25 -11.78
C THR A 118 15.48 -2.93 -11.39
N ASP A 119 16.12 -1.98 -12.08
CA ASP A 119 17.49 -1.55 -11.75
C ASP A 119 17.51 -0.75 -10.44
N LEU A 120 16.48 0.09 -10.24
CA LEU A 120 16.29 0.79 -8.96
C LEU A 120 16.08 -0.20 -7.81
N TRP A 121 15.24 -1.21 -8.00
CA TRP A 121 15.01 -2.23 -6.99
C TRP A 121 16.29 -2.99 -6.64
N LYS A 122 17.04 -3.47 -7.64
CA LYS A 122 18.30 -4.17 -7.43
C LYS A 122 19.29 -3.31 -6.63
N SER A 123 19.41 -2.05 -6.98
CA SER A 123 20.30 -1.11 -6.30
C SER A 123 19.82 -0.81 -4.87
N THR A 124 18.51 -0.57 -4.70
CA THR A 124 17.91 -0.29 -3.38
C THR A 124 18.02 -1.51 -2.45
N ARG A 125 17.83 -2.72 -2.97
CA ARG A 125 18.01 -3.97 -2.24
C ARG A 125 19.45 -4.07 -1.68
N GLY A 126 20.46 -3.70 -2.48
CA GLY A 126 21.86 -3.69 -2.06
C GLY A 126 22.16 -2.64 -0.99
N ILE A 127 21.79 -1.38 -1.20
CA ILE A 127 22.07 -0.30 -0.24
C ILE A 127 21.30 -0.43 1.07
N LEU A 128 20.17 -1.14 1.08
CA LEU A 128 19.37 -1.42 2.27
C LEU A 128 19.73 -2.79 2.90
N HIS A 129 20.73 -3.48 2.40
CA HIS A 129 21.19 -4.77 2.94
C HIS A 129 20.07 -5.78 3.14
N PHE A 130 19.14 -5.87 2.18
CA PHE A 130 18.04 -6.81 2.27
C PHE A 130 18.49 -8.27 2.24
N ASP A 131 19.60 -8.56 1.58
CA ASP A 131 20.15 -9.91 1.47
C ASP A 131 20.84 -10.39 2.76
N GLU A 132 21.04 -9.48 3.73
CA GLU A 132 21.65 -9.75 5.03
C GLU A 132 20.61 -9.94 6.16
N LEU A 133 19.31 -9.95 5.83
CA LEU A 133 18.23 -9.98 6.83
C LEU A 133 18.18 -11.29 7.62
N ASP A 134 18.61 -12.39 7.03
CA ASP A 134 18.50 -13.71 7.62
C ASP A 134 19.51 -14.70 7.02
N SER A 135 20.00 -15.61 7.87
CA SER A 135 20.90 -16.68 7.48
C SER A 135 20.19 -17.95 6.96
N THR A 136 18.86 -18.00 7.03
CA THR A 136 18.09 -19.24 6.75
C THR A 136 17.81 -19.50 5.27
N GLY A 137 18.12 -18.57 4.38
CA GLY A 137 17.79 -18.67 2.96
C GLY A 137 16.33 -18.35 2.62
N ALA A 138 15.38 -18.55 3.54
CA ALA A 138 13.96 -18.27 3.31
C ALA A 138 13.68 -16.78 3.02
N THR A 139 14.38 -15.89 3.71
CA THR A 139 14.29 -14.46 3.45
C THR A 139 14.86 -14.10 2.09
N LEU A 140 15.96 -14.74 1.68
CA LEU A 140 16.55 -14.56 0.35
C LEU A 140 15.57 -15.01 -0.75
N ASP A 141 14.91 -16.14 -0.57
CA ASP A 141 13.90 -16.63 -1.50
C ASP A 141 12.72 -15.66 -1.61
N LEU A 142 12.26 -15.11 -0.48
CA LEU A 142 11.23 -14.07 -0.48
C LEU A 142 11.69 -12.82 -1.22
N MET A 143 12.93 -12.35 -0.99
CA MET A 143 13.47 -11.18 -1.69
C MET A 143 13.60 -11.43 -3.21
N ASN A 144 13.93 -12.65 -3.61
CA ASN A 144 13.96 -13.03 -5.01
C ASN A 144 12.55 -13.05 -5.63
N ALA A 145 11.55 -13.58 -4.91
CA ALA A 145 10.16 -13.52 -5.34
C ALA A 145 9.66 -12.08 -5.48
N LEU A 146 9.98 -11.19 -4.52
CA LEU A 146 9.67 -9.77 -4.58
C LEU A 146 10.35 -9.06 -5.77
N SER A 147 11.56 -9.48 -6.15
CA SER A 147 12.21 -8.98 -7.37
C SER A 147 11.40 -9.34 -8.63
N GLY A 148 10.82 -10.53 -8.68
CA GLY A 148 9.86 -10.93 -9.72
C GLY A 148 8.62 -10.03 -9.72
N VAL A 149 8.04 -9.76 -8.55
CA VAL A 149 6.89 -8.87 -8.40
C VAL A 149 7.20 -7.47 -8.94
N VAL A 150 8.34 -6.88 -8.58
CA VAL A 150 8.75 -5.55 -9.08
C VAL A 150 8.92 -5.56 -10.60
N THR A 151 9.51 -6.62 -11.15
CA THR A 151 9.66 -6.79 -12.59
C THR A 151 8.32 -6.80 -13.30
N HIS A 152 7.36 -7.55 -12.79
CA HIS A 152 6.03 -7.66 -13.37
C HIS A 152 5.20 -6.38 -13.20
N LEU A 153 5.35 -5.66 -12.09
CA LEU A 153 4.76 -4.34 -11.94
C LEU A 153 5.29 -3.35 -12.99
N GLY A 154 6.61 -3.34 -13.25
CA GLY A 154 7.20 -2.55 -14.32
C GLY A 154 6.66 -2.94 -15.69
N GLY A 155 6.45 -4.23 -15.93
CA GLY A 155 5.80 -4.76 -17.13
C GLY A 155 4.35 -4.30 -17.28
N LEU A 156 3.57 -4.31 -16.19
CA LEU A 156 2.19 -3.79 -16.19
C LEU A 156 2.14 -2.31 -16.61
N ARG A 157 3.02 -1.46 -16.08
CA ARG A 157 3.11 -0.05 -16.49
C ARG A 157 3.36 0.09 -17.98
N ASN A 158 4.29 -0.69 -18.52
CA ASN A 158 4.65 -0.60 -19.93
C ASN A 158 3.54 -1.10 -20.85
N THR A 159 2.75 -2.07 -20.41
CA THR A 159 1.72 -2.71 -21.23
C THR A 159 0.35 -2.05 -21.02
N LEU A 160 0.00 -1.74 -19.79
CA LEU A 160 -1.34 -1.32 -19.38
C LEU A 160 -1.41 0.13 -18.92
N GLY A 161 -0.28 0.72 -18.48
CA GLY A 161 -0.25 2.12 -18.00
C GLY A 161 -0.42 3.12 -19.15
N ASP A 162 -0.74 4.35 -18.79
CA ASP A 162 -0.97 5.47 -19.71
C ASP A 162 0.31 6.21 -20.14
N ALA A 163 1.48 5.76 -19.66
CA ALA A 163 2.76 6.41 -19.89
C ALA A 163 3.24 6.42 -21.36
N HIS A 164 2.65 5.60 -22.23
CA HIS A 164 3.02 5.46 -23.64
C HIS A 164 1.80 5.53 -24.53
N GLY A 165 1.99 6.04 -25.75
CA GLY A 165 0.95 6.04 -26.78
C GLY A 165 0.48 4.61 -27.10
N LYS A 166 -0.83 4.41 -27.10
CA LYS A 166 -1.48 3.13 -27.36
C LYS A 166 -1.97 3.09 -28.79
N GLY A 167 -1.96 1.88 -29.39
CA GLY A 167 -2.50 1.66 -30.72
C GLY A 167 -4.02 1.79 -30.77
N ILE A 168 -4.61 1.39 -31.89
CA ILE A 168 -6.06 1.49 -32.14
C ILE A 168 -6.91 0.71 -31.11
N PHE A 169 -6.36 -0.37 -30.55
CA PHE A 169 -7.00 -1.21 -29.55
C PHE A 169 -6.13 -1.29 -28.29
N PRO A 170 -6.20 -0.28 -27.39
CA PRO A 170 -5.46 -0.34 -26.14
C PRO A 170 -5.99 -1.49 -25.28
N PRO A 171 -5.13 -2.20 -24.54
CA PRO A 171 -5.59 -3.18 -23.58
C PRO A 171 -6.40 -2.48 -22.48
N ASP A 172 -7.54 -3.07 -22.13
CA ASP A 172 -8.37 -2.60 -21.04
C ASP A 172 -7.78 -3.04 -19.69
N VAL A 173 -7.77 -2.14 -18.74
CA VAL A 173 -7.29 -2.39 -17.36
C VAL A 173 -8.50 -2.55 -16.46
N SER A 174 -8.67 -3.72 -15.85
CA SER A 174 -9.71 -3.91 -14.85
C SER A 174 -9.36 -3.22 -13.53
N GLU A 175 -10.39 -2.82 -12.78
CA GLU A 175 -10.28 -2.26 -11.44
C GLU A 175 -9.43 -3.15 -10.52
N SER A 176 -9.66 -4.47 -10.54
CA SER A 176 -8.92 -5.42 -9.72
C SER A 176 -7.41 -5.46 -10.01
N ILE A 177 -7.00 -5.26 -11.26
CA ILE A 177 -5.57 -5.16 -11.63
C ILE A 177 -4.98 -3.84 -11.12
N ALA A 178 -5.71 -2.74 -11.25
CA ALA A 178 -5.28 -1.45 -10.72
C ALA A 178 -5.16 -1.48 -9.18
N GLU A 179 -6.13 -2.05 -8.48
CA GLU A 179 -6.07 -2.26 -7.03
C GLU A 179 -4.89 -3.14 -6.61
N LEU A 180 -4.63 -4.24 -7.35
CA LEU A 180 -3.47 -5.09 -7.10
C LEU A 180 -2.17 -4.30 -7.22
N ALA A 181 -2.03 -3.47 -8.26
CA ALA A 181 -0.84 -2.64 -8.46
C ALA A 181 -0.64 -1.65 -7.29
N ILE A 182 -1.69 -0.95 -6.86
CA ILE A 182 -1.64 -0.01 -5.73
C ILE A 182 -1.25 -0.71 -4.43
N ASN A 183 -1.92 -1.82 -4.12
CA ASN A 183 -1.68 -2.53 -2.87
C ASN A 183 -0.26 -3.09 -2.83
N THR A 184 0.22 -3.63 -3.94
CA THR A 184 1.57 -4.15 -4.07
C THR A 184 2.62 -3.04 -3.91
N ALA A 185 2.47 -1.92 -4.62
CA ALA A 185 3.38 -0.78 -4.52
C ALA A 185 3.40 -0.19 -3.11
N SER A 186 2.24 -0.05 -2.48
CA SER A 186 2.10 0.42 -1.09
C SER A 186 2.82 -0.50 -0.09
N THR A 187 2.64 -1.81 -0.24
CA THR A 187 3.27 -2.80 0.63
C THR A 187 4.79 -2.79 0.48
N LEU A 188 5.29 -2.83 -0.75
CA LEU A 188 6.72 -2.79 -1.04
C LEU A 188 7.36 -1.49 -0.53
N SER A 189 6.74 -0.34 -0.80
CA SER A 189 7.22 0.95 -0.30
C SER A 189 7.27 0.99 1.23
N THR A 190 6.27 0.43 1.90
CA THR A 190 6.25 0.32 3.37
C THR A 190 7.42 -0.51 3.90
N VAL A 191 7.70 -1.65 3.28
CA VAL A 191 8.83 -2.52 3.66
C VAL A 191 10.17 -1.80 3.44
N ILE A 192 10.33 -1.13 2.30
CA ILE A 192 11.52 -0.36 1.97
C ILE A 192 11.76 0.75 3.00
N ILE A 193 10.73 1.55 3.34
CA ILE A 193 10.85 2.65 4.31
C ILE A 193 11.20 2.13 5.70
N ARG A 194 10.60 1.02 6.14
CA ARG A 194 10.91 0.42 7.43
C ARG A 194 12.36 -0.08 7.50
N ARG A 195 12.84 -0.70 6.42
CA ARG A 195 14.23 -1.16 6.35
C ARG A 195 15.21 0.00 6.32
N PHE A 196 14.89 1.05 5.56
CA PHE A 196 15.65 2.29 5.54
C PHE A 196 15.79 2.89 6.95
N ASN A 197 14.69 2.99 7.71
CA ASN A 197 14.72 3.51 9.08
C ASN A 197 15.62 2.69 10.00
N TRP A 198 15.50 1.36 9.92
CA TRP A 198 16.30 0.47 10.72
C TRP A 198 17.81 0.61 10.44
N ILE A 199 18.20 0.84 9.19
CA ILE A 199 19.61 1.10 8.85
C ILE A 199 20.05 2.42 9.45
N LYS A 200 19.24 3.47 9.29
CA LYS A 200 19.54 4.79 9.80
C LYS A 200 19.76 4.82 11.31
N GLU A 201 18.90 4.13 12.06
CA GLU A 201 19.01 3.98 13.51
C GLU A 201 20.27 3.21 13.96
N LYS A 202 20.87 2.39 13.10
CA LYS A 202 22.11 1.67 13.41
C LYS A 202 23.37 2.48 13.13
N ASP A 203 23.28 3.45 12.25
CA ASP A 203 24.42 4.29 11.84
C ASP A 203 24.55 5.56 12.73
N GLU A 204 23.53 5.85 13.57
CA GLU A 204 23.51 6.90 14.60
C GLU A 204 24.02 6.36 15.94
#